data_b2bdff65c9522b1ac512d5505fa079d0
#
_entry.id   b2bdff65c9522b1ac512d5505fa079d0
#
_cell.length_a   1.000
_cell.length_b   1.000
_cell.length_c   1.000
_cell.angle_alpha   90.00
_cell.angle_beta   90.00
_cell.angle_gamma   90.00
#
_symmetry.space_group_name_H-M   'P 1'
#
loop_
_entity.id
_entity.type
_entity.pdbx_description
1 polymer ?
#
loop_
_entity_poly.entity_id
_entity_poly.type
_entity_poly.pdbx_seq_one_letter_code
_entity_poly.pdbx_strand_id
1 'polypeptide(L)'
;MVVKNFSDGTVVEIDRGRFDDWCIYIAGTCNRHAPKDVAYFTVVRGFGKRYGVDKVYADFISIYDKTSKSLDRSVLDHIETLSKDYGEYSNKFAIVFTIIYLGMVAEENKVGTRLGKRIKRLGIHQVLYDRYSPTAAANFSRGLPWTRIDNECKLRGF
;
A
#
# COMPACT_ATOMS: atom_id res chain seq x y z
N MET A 1 9.49 -17.25 -11.75
CA MET A 1 8.31 -16.45 -12.05
C MET A 1 7.22 -16.73 -11.03
N VAL A 2 6.54 -15.72 -10.57
CA VAL A 2 5.45 -15.85 -9.61
C VAL A 2 4.13 -15.56 -10.33
N VAL A 3 3.13 -16.42 -10.16
CA VAL A 3 1.78 -16.21 -10.71
C VAL A 3 0.88 -15.71 -9.61
N LYS A 4 0.23 -14.57 -9.84
CA LYS A 4 -0.72 -13.98 -8.92
C LYS A 4 -2.12 -13.96 -9.52
N ASN A 5 -3.07 -14.52 -8.78
CA ASN A 5 -4.48 -14.51 -9.12
C ASN A 5 -5.18 -13.44 -8.28
N PHE A 6 -5.73 -12.43 -8.94
CA PHE A 6 -6.51 -11.41 -8.25
C PHE A 6 -7.93 -11.89 -7.94
N SER A 7 -8.58 -11.24 -6.99
CA SER A 7 -9.93 -11.59 -6.54
C SER A 7 -11.00 -11.48 -7.62
N ASP A 8 -10.74 -10.74 -8.70
CA ASP A 8 -11.65 -10.60 -9.85
C ASP A 8 -11.39 -11.63 -10.98
N GLY A 9 -10.46 -12.57 -10.76
CA GLY A 9 -10.10 -13.59 -11.74
C GLY A 9 -8.95 -13.19 -12.67
N THR A 10 -8.46 -11.95 -12.60
CA THR A 10 -7.30 -11.53 -13.38
C THR A 10 -6.05 -12.26 -12.91
N VAL A 11 -5.23 -12.73 -13.86
CA VAL A 11 -3.98 -13.44 -13.59
C VAL A 11 -2.83 -12.60 -14.08
N VAL A 12 -1.82 -12.41 -13.24
CA VAL A 12 -0.59 -11.66 -13.56
C VAL A 12 0.61 -12.55 -13.29
N GLU A 13 1.51 -12.62 -14.27
CA GLU A 13 2.80 -13.26 -14.13
C GLU A 13 3.85 -12.21 -13.75
N ILE A 14 4.61 -12.48 -12.69
CA ILE A 14 5.59 -11.55 -12.15
C ILE A 14 6.96 -12.21 -12.19
N ASP A 15 7.89 -11.59 -12.87
CA ASP A 15 9.31 -11.90 -12.69
C ASP A 15 9.75 -11.29 -11.35
N ARG A 16 10.03 -12.15 -10.37
CA ARG A 16 10.35 -11.72 -9.01
C ARG A 16 11.58 -10.81 -8.94
N GLY A 17 12.49 -10.90 -9.90
CA GLY A 17 13.66 -10.03 -9.99
C GLY A 17 13.39 -8.68 -10.65
N ARG A 18 12.18 -8.42 -11.13
CA ARG A 18 11.86 -7.18 -11.87
C ARG A 18 10.97 -6.26 -11.04
N PHE A 19 11.53 -5.13 -10.64
CA PHE A 19 10.82 -4.11 -9.89
C PHE A 19 9.56 -3.60 -10.61
N ASP A 20 9.62 -3.42 -11.93
CA ASP A 20 8.47 -2.96 -12.71
C ASP A 20 7.30 -3.93 -12.67
N ASP A 21 7.55 -5.23 -12.66
CA ASP A 21 6.49 -6.24 -12.53
C ASP A 21 5.78 -6.13 -11.18
N TRP A 22 6.55 -5.87 -10.11
CA TRP A 22 5.97 -5.63 -8.79
C TRP A 22 5.17 -4.34 -8.73
N CYS A 23 5.58 -3.30 -9.45
CA CYS A 23 4.79 -2.06 -9.55
C CYS A 23 3.43 -2.31 -10.22
N ILE A 24 3.38 -3.18 -11.23
CA ILE A 24 2.12 -3.61 -11.86
C ILE A 24 1.23 -4.36 -10.85
N TYR A 25 1.82 -5.26 -10.07
CA TYR A 25 1.09 -5.98 -9.03
C TYR A 25 0.53 -5.03 -7.97
N ILE A 26 1.32 -4.07 -7.51
CA ILE A 26 0.89 -3.05 -6.56
C ILE A 26 -0.28 -2.24 -7.12
N ALA A 27 -0.18 -1.80 -8.38
CA ALA A 27 -1.26 -1.07 -9.04
C ALA A 27 -2.55 -1.88 -9.09
N GLY A 28 -2.46 -3.14 -9.47
CA GLY A 28 -3.60 -4.04 -9.52
C GLY A 28 -4.27 -4.22 -8.16
N THR A 29 -3.48 -4.43 -7.12
CA THR A 29 -3.97 -4.57 -5.74
C THR A 29 -4.66 -3.30 -5.26
N CYS A 30 -4.04 -2.15 -5.44
CA CYS A 30 -4.59 -0.87 -5.00
C CYS A 30 -5.83 -0.46 -5.80
N ASN A 31 -5.88 -0.74 -7.10
CA ASN A 31 -7.07 -0.48 -7.92
C ASN A 31 -8.29 -1.25 -7.43
N ARG A 32 -8.11 -2.40 -6.79
CA ARG A 32 -9.20 -3.22 -6.28
C ARG A 32 -9.65 -2.83 -4.88
N HIS A 33 -8.74 -2.33 -4.06
CA HIS A 33 -8.96 -2.17 -2.61
C HIS A 33 -8.78 -0.74 -2.12
N ALA A 34 -8.27 0.17 -2.94
CA ALA A 34 -8.09 1.57 -2.61
C ALA A 34 -8.78 2.46 -3.64
N PRO A 35 -9.05 3.75 -3.32
CA PRO A 35 -9.59 4.69 -4.28
C PRO A 35 -8.71 4.83 -5.52
N LYS A 36 -9.33 4.92 -6.69
CA LYS A 36 -8.64 4.84 -7.99
C LYS A 36 -7.82 6.08 -8.38
N ASP A 37 -7.99 7.20 -7.67
CA ASP A 37 -7.46 8.49 -8.09
C ASP A 37 -5.97 8.65 -7.84
N VAL A 38 -5.35 7.63 -7.23
CA VAL A 38 -3.93 7.66 -6.91
C VAL A 38 -3.19 6.57 -7.67
N ALA A 39 -2.21 6.97 -8.44
CA ALA A 39 -1.33 6.04 -9.13
C ALA A 39 -0.25 5.54 -8.16
N TYR A 40 -0.56 4.56 -7.33
CA TYR A 40 0.35 4.01 -6.33
C TYR A 40 1.65 3.52 -6.94
N PHE A 41 1.59 2.89 -8.12
CA PHE A 41 2.80 2.44 -8.81
C PHE A 41 3.71 3.62 -9.20
N THR A 42 3.16 4.77 -9.57
CA THR A 42 3.94 5.97 -9.88
C THR A 42 4.64 6.51 -8.63
N VAL A 43 3.96 6.48 -7.48
CA VAL A 43 4.54 6.87 -6.20
C VAL A 43 5.69 5.95 -5.81
N VAL A 44 5.50 4.64 -5.94
CA VAL A 44 6.53 3.64 -5.64
C VAL A 44 7.73 3.79 -6.58
N ARG A 45 7.51 4.02 -7.87
CA ARG A 45 8.57 4.33 -8.83
C ARG A 45 9.31 5.61 -8.47
N GLY A 46 8.61 6.63 -8.00
CA GLY A 46 9.20 7.88 -7.51
C GLY A 46 10.16 7.65 -6.35
N PHE A 47 9.80 6.80 -5.40
CA PHE A 47 10.71 6.37 -4.34
C PHE A 47 11.93 5.67 -4.91
N GLY A 48 11.76 4.79 -5.89
CA GLY A 48 12.87 4.10 -6.56
C GLY A 48 13.84 5.05 -7.24
N LYS A 49 13.33 6.09 -7.91
CA LYS A 49 14.17 7.12 -8.54
C LYS A 49 14.97 7.93 -7.53
N ARG A 50 14.40 8.22 -6.38
CA ARG A 50 15.04 9.08 -5.37
C ARG A 50 15.98 8.31 -4.45
N TYR A 51 15.60 7.11 -4.02
CA TYR A 51 16.31 6.33 -2.99
C TYR A 51 17.01 5.08 -3.53
N GLY A 52 16.84 4.81 -4.79
CA GLY A 52 17.35 3.61 -5.44
C GLY A 52 16.31 2.50 -5.56
N VAL A 53 16.25 1.90 -6.74
CA VAL A 53 15.30 0.81 -7.04
C VAL A 53 15.56 -0.40 -6.14
N ASP A 54 16.83 -0.76 -5.92
CA ASP A 54 17.19 -1.92 -5.10
C ASP A 54 16.72 -1.76 -3.66
N LYS A 55 16.82 -0.56 -3.11
CA LYS A 55 16.38 -0.23 -1.76
C LYS A 55 14.86 -0.40 -1.63
N VAL A 56 14.10 0.23 -2.52
CA VAL A 56 12.64 0.18 -2.49
C VAL A 56 12.13 -1.23 -2.76
N TYR A 57 12.75 -1.92 -3.70
CA TYR A 57 12.44 -3.31 -4.01
C TYR A 57 12.64 -4.22 -2.79
N ALA A 58 13.78 -4.12 -2.12
CA ALA A 58 14.08 -4.92 -0.92
C ALA A 58 13.07 -4.64 0.20
N ASP A 59 12.74 -3.37 0.43
CA ASP A 59 11.76 -2.99 1.44
C ASP A 59 10.36 -3.52 1.11
N PHE A 60 9.94 -3.42 -0.15
CA PHE A 60 8.67 -3.98 -0.60
C PHE A 60 8.62 -5.51 -0.41
N ILE A 61 9.66 -6.22 -0.82
CA ILE A 61 9.71 -7.68 -0.69
C ILE A 61 9.67 -8.12 0.78
N SER A 62 10.33 -7.38 1.67
CA SER A 62 10.26 -7.67 3.11
C SER A 62 8.84 -7.55 3.67
N ILE A 63 8.03 -6.63 3.16
CA ILE A 63 6.63 -6.47 3.52
C ILE A 63 5.79 -7.59 2.88
N TYR A 64 6.02 -7.84 1.60
CA TYR A 64 5.31 -8.88 0.85
C TYR A 64 5.47 -10.26 1.48
N ASP A 65 6.70 -10.62 1.86
CA ASP A 65 6.99 -11.93 2.45
C ASP A 65 6.34 -12.13 3.84
N LYS A 66 5.98 -11.04 4.52
CA LYS A 66 5.25 -11.06 5.80
C LYS A 66 3.73 -11.02 5.64
N THR A 67 3.23 -10.83 4.43
CA THR A 67 1.79 -10.69 4.18
C THR A 67 1.10 -12.05 4.25
N SER A 68 0.01 -12.10 5.01
CA SER A 68 -0.86 -13.27 5.15
C SER A 68 -2.33 -12.86 5.06
N LYS A 69 -3.24 -13.80 5.33
CA LYS A 69 -4.69 -13.52 5.36
C LYS A 69 -5.11 -12.66 6.55
N SER A 70 -4.29 -12.57 7.58
CA SER A 70 -4.61 -11.84 8.80
C SER A 70 -3.81 -10.55 8.86
N LEU A 71 -4.45 -9.47 9.32
CA LEU A 71 -3.77 -8.24 9.65
C LEU A 71 -2.83 -8.50 10.83
N ASP A 72 -1.55 -8.24 10.61
CA ASP A 72 -0.52 -8.34 11.63
C ASP A 72 0.03 -6.94 11.94
N ARG A 73 -0.17 -6.49 13.17
CA ARG A 73 0.31 -5.18 13.62
C ARG A 73 1.82 -5.07 13.60
N SER A 74 2.55 -6.18 13.75
CA SER A 74 4.01 -6.18 13.64
C SER A 74 4.49 -5.80 12.25
N VAL A 75 3.71 -6.11 11.22
CA VAL A 75 4.02 -5.68 9.84
C VAL A 75 3.82 -4.17 9.68
N LEU A 76 2.79 -3.60 10.29
CA LEU A 76 2.60 -2.15 10.32
C LEU A 76 3.78 -1.45 11.01
N ASP A 77 4.25 -1.99 12.12
CA ASP A 77 5.43 -1.48 12.83
C ASP A 77 6.69 -1.61 11.98
N HIS A 78 6.83 -2.71 11.25
CA HIS A 78 7.93 -2.92 10.31
C HIS A 78 7.93 -1.87 9.20
N ILE A 79 6.77 -1.56 8.63
CA ILE A 79 6.62 -0.49 7.62
C ILE A 79 7.09 0.86 8.19
N GLU A 80 6.69 1.18 9.40
CA GLU A 80 7.13 2.43 10.05
C GLU A 80 8.65 2.46 10.28
N THR A 81 9.23 1.34 10.65
CA THR A 81 10.69 1.22 10.79
C THR A 81 11.40 1.45 9.47
N LEU A 82 10.94 0.82 8.39
CA LEU A 82 11.49 1.02 7.05
C LEU A 82 11.36 2.48 6.59
N SER A 83 10.26 3.14 6.95
CA SER A 83 9.98 4.51 6.51
C SER A 83 11.03 5.52 6.98
N LYS A 84 11.73 5.23 8.07
CA LYS A 84 12.76 6.12 8.62
C LYS A 84 13.94 6.34 7.67
N ASP A 85 14.19 5.43 6.74
CA ASP A 85 15.24 5.55 5.74
C ASP A 85 14.88 6.51 4.60
N TYR A 86 13.65 7.02 4.57
CA TYR A 86 13.13 7.85 3.48
C TYR A 86 13.10 9.35 3.81
N GLY A 87 13.79 9.79 4.84
CA GLY A 87 14.00 11.19 5.17
C GLY A 87 12.71 12.00 5.25
N GLU A 88 12.60 13.06 4.48
CA GLU A 88 11.41 13.93 4.44
C GLU A 88 10.15 13.23 3.90
N TYR A 89 10.32 12.11 3.18
CA TYR A 89 9.22 11.31 2.62
C TYR A 89 8.86 10.11 3.48
N SER A 90 9.37 10.02 4.72
CA SER A 90 9.09 8.87 5.60
C SER A 90 7.59 8.70 5.86
N ASN A 91 6.86 9.77 6.10
CA ASN A 91 5.42 9.72 6.35
C ASN A 91 4.64 9.24 5.12
N LYS A 92 5.02 9.75 3.94
CA LYS A 92 4.42 9.33 2.68
C LYS A 92 4.69 7.85 2.42
N PHE A 93 5.92 7.38 2.64
CA PHE A 93 6.26 5.97 2.55
C PHE A 93 5.39 5.13 3.48
N ALA A 94 5.32 5.49 4.76
CA ALA A 94 4.55 4.74 5.76
C ALA A 94 3.08 4.58 5.37
N ILE A 95 2.44 5.66 4.93
CA ILE A 95 1.03 5.64 4.53
C ILE A 95 0.83 4.83 3.24
N VAL A 96 1.64 5.06 2.22
CA VAL A 96 1.55 4.36 0.93
C VAL A 96 1.73 2.86 1.12
N PHE A 97 2.77 2.44 1.81
CA PHE A 97 3.06 1.02 2.00
C PHE A 97 2.10 0.35 2.99
N THR A 98 1.53 1.09 3.94
CA THR A 98 0.43 0.59 4.76
C THR A 98 -0.80 0.29 3.90
N ILE A 99 -1.18 1.19 2.99
CA ILE A 99 -2.31 0.95 2.08
C ILE A 99 -2.03 -0.25 1.16
N ILE A 100 -0.82 -0.33 0.61
CA ILE A 100 -0.40 -1.47 -0.23
C ILE A 100 -0.49 -2.78 0.56
N TYR A 101 0.05 -2.82 1.76
CA TYR A 101 0.01 -4.00 2.63
C TYR A 101 -1.43 -4.43 2.91
N LEU A 102 -2.29 -3.51 3.31
CA LEU A 102 -3.69 -3.81 3.61
C LEU A 102 -4.44 -4.27 2.36
N GLY A 103 -4.11 -3.72 1.19
CA GLY A 103 -4.61 -4.22 -0.09
C GLY A 103 -4.17 -5.66 -0.38
N MET A 104 -2.91 -5.99 -0.08
CA MET A 104 -2.40 -7.36 -0.24
C MET A 104 -3.07 -8.34 0.72
N VAL A 105 -3.30 -7.95 1.96
CA VAL A 105 -4.08 -8.77 2.93
C VAL A 105 -5.49 -9.00 2.40
N ALA A 106 -6.12 -7.98 1.86
CA ALA A 106 -7.46 -8.09 1.27
C ALA A 106 -7.47 -9.04 0.08
N GLU A 107 -6.44 -9.03 -0.78
CA GLU A 107 -6.32 -9.98 -1.89
C GLU A 107 -6.15 -11.42 -1.42
N GLU A 108 -5.38 -11.66 -0.36
CA GLU A 108 -5.23 -12.99 0.22
C GLU A 108 -6.57 -13.56 0.74
N ASN A 109 -7.46 -12.70 1.15
CA ASN A 109 -8.80 -13.09 1.60
C ASN A 109 -9.80 -13.37 0.45
N LYS A 110 -9.48 -12.97 -0.77
CA LYS A 110 -10.24 -13.25 -2.01
C LYS A 110 -11.75 -13.06 -1.89
N VAL A 111 -12.19 -11.93 -1.33
CA VAL A 111 -13.62 -11.64 -1.22
C VAL A 111 -14.14 -11.13 -2.56
N GLY A 112 -14.95 -11.95 -3.24
CA GLY A 112 -15.45 -11.68 -4.58
C GLY A 112 -16.71 -10.83 -4.64
N THR A 113 -17.38 -10.52 -3.53
CA THR A 113 -18.62 -9.75 -3.53
C THR A 113 -18.39 -8.26 -3.36
N ARG A 114 -19.29 -7.44 -3.94
CA ARG A 114 -19.25 -5.98 -3.79
C ARG A 114 -19.30 -5.56 -2.31
N LEU A 115 -20.11 -6.23 -1.51
CA LEU A 115 -20.24 -5.97 -0.08
C LEU A 115 -18.94 -6.28 0.65
N GLY A 116 -18.31 -7.40 0.35
CA GLY A 116 -17.04 -7.77 0.95
C GLY A 116 -15.92 -6.78 0.64
N LYS A 117 -15.86 -6.28 -0.61
CA LYS A 117 -14.90 -5.23 -0.99
C LYS A 117 -15.13 -3.94 -0.18
N ARG A 118 -16.40 -3.55 0.01
CA ARG A 118 -16.74 -2.39 0.83
C ARG A 118 -16.31 -2.55 2.28
N ILE A 119 -16.57 -3.72 2.88
CA ILE A 119 -16.17 -4.03 4.26
C ILE A 119 -14.66 -3.94 4.41
N LYS A 120 -13.89 -4.45 3.45
CA LYS A 120 -12.43 -4.38 3.47
C LYS A 120 -11.90 -2.95 3.35
N ARG A 121 -12.52 -2.12 2.51
CA ARG A 121 -12.17 -0.69 2.43
C ARG A 121 -12.42 0.04 3.73
N LEU A 122 -13.51 -0.27 4.44
CA LEU A 122 -13.79 0.28 5.77
C LEU A 122 -12.74 -0.17 6.78
N GLY A 123 -12.25 -1.40 6.68
CA GLY A 123 -11.16 -1.91 7.52
C GLY A 123 -9.86 -1.15 7.29
N ILE A 124 -9.51 -0.86 6.05
CA ILE A 124 -8.34 -0.03 5.71
C ILE A 124 -8.50 1.39 6.26
N HIS A 125 -9.68 1.98 6.09
CA HIS A 125 -10.02 3.28 6.64
C HIS A 125 -9.80 3.32 8.16
N GLN A 126 -10.27 2.30 8.88
CA GLN A 126 -10.13 2.24 10.33
C GLN A 126 -8.67 2.18 10.77
N VAL A 127 -7.83 1.40 10.09
CA VAL A 127 -6.40 1.32 10.39
C VAL A 127 -5.71 2.68 10.19
N LEU A 128 -6.03 3.37 9.08
CA LEU A 128 -5.48 4.70 8.81
C LEU A 128 -5.93 5.73 9.85
N TYR A 129 -7.20 5.66 10.26
CA TYR A 129 -7.76 6.54 11.28
C TYR A 129 -7.04 6.37 12.62
N ASP A 130 -6.88 5.13 13.06
CA ASP A 130 -6.31 4.83 14.37
C ASP A 130 -4.80 5.09 14.41
N ARG A 131 -4.09 4.78 13.31
CA ARG A 131 -2.63 4.78 13.32
C ARG A 131 -2.03 6.12 12.90
N TYR A 132 -2.68 6.85 11.98
CA TYR A 132 -2.13 8.10 11.45
C TYR A 132 -2.98 9.31 11.86
N SER A 133 -4.14 9.50 11.23
CA SER A 133 -5.03 10.60 11.59
C SER A 133 -6.43 10.40 11.00
N PRO A 134 -7.47 11.04 11.62
CA PRO A 134 -8.80 11.09 11.03
C PRO A 134 -8.80 11.68 9.61
N THR A 135 -7.97 12.69 9.37
CA THR A 135 -7.88 13.35 8.06
C THR A 135 -7.25 12.45 7.01
N ALA A 136 -6.20 11.69 7.34
CA ALA A 136 -5.59 10.74 6.42
C ALA A 136 -6.60 9.66 6.02
N ALA A 137 -7.38 9.14 6.96
CA ALA A 137 -8.44 8.17 6.69
C ALA A 137 -9.54 8.74 5.81
N ALA A 138 -9.98 9.96 6.07
CA ALA A 138 -11.00 10.64 5.27
C ALA A 138 -10.50 10.90 3.84
N ASN A 139 -9.26 11.32 3.68
CA ASN A 139 -8.62 11.52 2.38
C ASN A 139 -8.50 10.21 1.59
N PHE A 140 -8.12 9.12 2.25
CA PHE A 140 -8.13 7.81 1.62
C PHE A 140 -9.51 7.45 1.08
N SER A 141 -10.56 7.60 1.89
CA SER A 141 -11.94 7.25 1.50
C SER A 141 -12.48 8.11 0.35
N ARG A 142 -12.04 9.36 0.26
CA ARG A 142 -12.44 10.29 -0.81
C ARG A 142 -11.60 10.17 -2.07
N GLY A 143 -10.50 9.42 -2.03
CA GLY A 143 -9.57 9.33 -3.16
C GLY A 143 -8.81 10.62 -3.42
N LEU A 144 -8.52 11.42 -2.40
CA LEU A 144 -7.82 12.69 -2.56
C LEU A 144 -6.35 12.50 -2.95
N PRO A 145 -5.75 13.50 -3.65
CA PRO A 145 -4.35 13.42 -4.07
C PRO A 145 -3.37 13.23 -2.91
N TRP A 146 -2.29 12.51 -3.16
CA TRP A 146 -1.24 12.23 -2.18
C TRP A 146 -0.65 13.49 -1.55
N THR A 147 -0.52 14.55 -2.32
CA THR A 147 -0.01 15.83 -1.82
C THR A 147 -0.81 16.31 -0.61
N ARG A 148 -2.11 16.12 -0.64
CA ARG A 148 -3.00 16.53 0.44
C ARG A 148 -2.86 15.64 1.67
N ILE A 149 -2.75 14.33 1.47
CA ILE A 149 -2.48 13.37 2.56
C ILE A 149 -1.13 13.67 3.20
N ASP A 150 -0.11 13.92 2.39
CA ASP A 150 1.25 14.25 2.83
C ASP A 150 1.26 15.52 3.68
N ASN A 151 0.59 16.59 3.22
CA ASN A 151 0.50 17.84 3.96
C ASN A 151 -0.20 17.66 5.30
N GLU A 152 -1.31 16.93 5.34
CA GLU A 152 -2.03 16.66 6.59
C GLU A 152 -1.19 15.84 7.56
N CYS A 153 -0.44 14.87 7.08
CA CYS A 153 0.45 14.08 7.92
C CYS A 153 1.56 14.96 8.52
N LYS A 154 2.14 15.85 7.73
CA LYS A 154 3.16 16.80 8.21
C LYS A 154 2.61 17.74 9.28
N LEU A 155 1.40 18.28 9.09
CA LEU A 155 0.75 19.15 10.07
C LEU A 155 0.52 18.44 11.41
N ARG A 156 0.35 17.13 11.41
CA ARG A 156 0.12 16.33 12.62
C ARG A 156 1.38 15.66 13.16
N GLY A 157 2.55 15.96 12.60
CA GLY A 157 3.83 15.42 13.07
C GLY A 157 4.13 14.00 12.63
N PHE A 158 3.43 13.51 11.61
CA PHE A 158 3.72 12.19 11.05
C PHE A 158 4.85 12.19 10.04
#